data_79d3f5e0eacc7fd081acc1e6aa04aac9
#
_entry.id   79d3f5e0eacc7fd081acc1e6aa04aac9
#
_cell.length_a   1.000
_cell.length_b   1.000
_cell.length_c   1.000
_cell.angle_alpha   90.00
_cell.angle_beta   90.00
_cell.angle_gamma   90.00
#
_symmetry.space_group_name_H-M   'P 1'
#
loop_
_entity.id
_entity.type
_entity.pdbx_description
1 polymer ?
#
loop_
_entity_poly.entity_id
_entity_poly.type
_entity_poly.pdbx_seq_one_letter_code
_entity_poly.pdbx_strand_id
1 'polypeptide(L)'
;MSDEPGLFELYRDSLELIPANEANGGWVNTLKAGVVWDSRDNRPNPMKGIWTELGVELAPGFLGNDWSFAKFYITHRQYFTLVENNLSLVYRLGYQATIAGETPFFYQSQMITSRLTGAFNEGLGGFSTLRGVLKNRVVGEGFALGNIELRWKPVHFTLLNKESYLGINLFYNLGMVTQKHELPSNLNSTFNSEMTNYSFSDFFNPGKESMLHCAGISIMPVWGENFVIAIDIGKAFNKQDGNISFGIGLNYLF
;
A
#
# COMPACT_ATOMS: atom_id res chain seq x y z
N MET A 1 -0.55 18.84 18.97
CA MET A 1 -0.99 17.45 19.05
C MET A 1 -2.32 17.41 18.32
N SER A 2 -2.55 16.47 17.42
CA SER A 2 -3.87 16.29 16.81
C SER A 2 -4.82 15.83 17.90
N ASP A 3 -6.01 16.42 17.98
CA ASP A 3 -7.06 15.98 18.91
C ASP A 3 -7.70 14.64 18.49
N GLU A 4 -7.06 13.92 17.57
CA GLU A 4 -7.53 12.62 17.08
C GLU A 4 -6.92 11.48 17.91
N PRO A 5 -7.69 10.44 18.26
CA PRO A 5 -7.17 9.30 19.02
C PRO A 5 -6.09 8.56 18.22
N GLY A 6 -5.06 8.14 18.92
CA GLY A 6 -4.01 7.29 18.34
C GLY A 6 -4.51 5.86 18.05
N LEU A 7 -3.71 5.09 17.30
CA LEU A 7 -4.03 3.69 17.00
C LEU A 7 -4.23 2.86 18.28
N PHE A 8 -3.43 3.08 19.33
CA PHE A 8 -3.58 2.37 20.60
C PHE A 8 -4.89 2.65 21.32
N GLU A 9 -5.46 3.85 21.13
CA GLU A 9 -6.77 4.20 21.71
C GLU A 9 -7.91 3.54 20.95
N LEU A 10 -7.77 3.39 19.63
CA LEU A 10 -8.74 2.70 18.77
C LEU A 10 -8.67 1.16 18.94
N TYR A 11 -7.49 0.60 19.13
CA TYR A 11 -7.30 -0.85 19.30
C TYR A 11 -7.29 -1.31 20.76
N ARG A 12 -8.03 -0.61 21.62
CA ARG A 12 -8.22 -1.07 23.00
C ARG A 12 -9.15 -2.29 23.06
N ASP A 13 -8.93 -3.14 24.06
CA ASP A 13 -9.65 -4.41 24.19
C ASP A 13 -11.19 -4.23 24.26
N SER A 14 -11.66 -3.13 24.85
CA SER A 14 -13.09 -2.85 24.99
C SER A 14 -13.84 -2.61 23.67
N LEU A 15 -13.13 -2.16 22.64
CA LEU A 15 -13.72 -1.96 21.31
C LEU A 15 -13.76 -3.25 20.48
N GLU A 16 -13.07 -4.28 20.90
CA GLU A 16 -13.03 -5.62 20.27
C GLU A 16 -12.74 -5.58 18.76
N LEU A 17 -12.01 -4.55 18.28
CA LEU A 17 -11.59 -4.45 16.87
C LEU A 17 -10.63 -5.56 16.49
N ILE A 18 -9.86 -6.04 17.46
CA ILE A 18 -9.03 -7.22 17.33
C ILE A 18 -9.74 -8.35 18.07
N PRO A 19 -10.08 -9.47 17.40
CA PRO A 19 -10.67 -10.63 18.06
C PRO A 19 -9.80 -11.11 19.22
N ALA A 20 -10.40 -11.51 20.33
CA ALA A 20 -9.68 -11.89 21.56
C ALA A 20 -8.68 -13.04 21.33
N ASN A 21 -8.98 -13.96 20.42
CA ASN A 21 -8.09 -15.06 20.02
C ASN A 21 -6.89 -14.58 19.16
N GLU A 22 -6.90 -13.36 18.68
CA GLU A 22 -5.84 -12.75 17.85
C GLU A 22 -5.03 -11.69 18.61
N ALA A 23 -5.49 -11.27 19.80
CA ALA A 23 -4.91 -10.17 20.57
C ALA A 23 -3.42 -10.39 20.91
N ASN A 24 -3.00 -11.63 21.08
CA ASN A 24 -1.61 -11.98 21.36
C ASN A 24 -0.79 -12.32 20.10
N GLY A 25 -1.35 -12.09 18.90
CA GLY A 25 -0.77 -12.55 17.65
C GLY A 25 -0.81 -14.07 17.54
N GLY A 26 -0.01 -14.62 16.63
CA GLY A 26 0.04 -16.05 16.41
C GLY A 26 1.06 -16.45 15.37
N TRP A 27 1.11 -17.74 15.07
CA TRP A 27 2.06 -18.30 14.14
C TRP A 27 1.45 -18.48 12.76
N VAL A 28 2.05 -17.83 11.76
CA VAL A 28 1.59 -17.88 10.35
C VAL A 28 2.78 -18.20 9.44
N ASN A 29 2.80 -19.43 8.94
CA ASN A 29 3.73 -19.88 7.91
C ASN A 29 3.03 -19.91 6.56
N THR A 30 3.60 -19.29 5.54
CA THR A 30 2.98 -19.24 4.22
C THR A 30 3.83 -19.87 3.13
N LEU A 31 3.15 -20.48 2.17
CA LEU A 31 3.71 -20.92 0.91
C LEU A 31 3.24 -19.94 -0.17
N LYS A 32 4.17 -19.40 -0.95
CA LYS A 32 3.89 -18.48 -2.04
C LYS A 32 4.31 -19.08 -3.37
N ALA A 33 3.42 -19.02 -4.35
CA ALA A 33 3.71 -19.41 -5.73
C ALA A 33 3.12 -18.39 -6.70
N GLY A 34 3.81 -18.13 -7.80
CA GLY A 34 3.34 -17.15 -8.76
C GLY A 34 4.15 -17.14 -10.06
N VAL A 35 3.67 -16.32 -10.98
CA VAL A 35 4.28 -16.11 -12.29
C VAL A 35 4.52 -14.62 -12.47
N VAL A 36 5.71 -14.28 -13.00
CA VAL A 36 6.10 -12.91 -13.34
C VAL A 36 6.38 -12.82 -14.82
N TRP A 37 5.75 -11.87 -15.49
CA TRP A 37 6.08 -11.45 -16.86
C TRP A 37 6.74 -10.09 -16.82
N ASP A 38 8.01 -10.01 -17.20
CA ASP A 38 8.81 -8.79 -17.21
C ASP A 38 9.42 -8.54 -18.59
N SER A 39 8.95 -7.48 -19.27
CA SER A 39 9.47 -7.03 -20.56
C SER A 39 9.99 -5.58 -20.50
N ARG A 40 10.31 -5.09 -19.30
CA ARG A 40 10.81 -3.72 -19.13
C ARG A 40 12.19 -3.56 -19.74
N ASP A 41 12.43 -2.37 -20.30
CA ASP A 41 13.72 -1.96 -20.85
C ASP A 41 14.81 -1.79 -19.78
N ASN A 42 14.43 -1.33 -18.60
CA ASN A 42 15.30 -1.15 -17.43
C ASN A 42 14.55 -1.55 -16.15
N ARG A 43 15.21 -2.17 -15.20
CA ARG A 43 14.57 -2.59 -13.95
C ARG A 43 14.43 -1.44 -12.93
N PRO A 44 15.48 -0.65 -12.64
CA PRO A 44 15.39 0.41 -11.63
C PRO A 44 14.48 1.58 -12.04
N ASN A 45 14.53 1.99 -13.32
CA ASN A 45 13.72 3.09 -13.83
C ASN A 45 13.28 2.85 -15.27
N PRO A 46 12.30 1.97 -15.47
CA PRO A 46 11.82 1.62 -16.79
C PRO A 46 11.09 2.80 -17.44
N MET A 47 11.31 2.97 -18.73
CA MET A 47 10.59 3.92 -19.57
C MET A 47 9.56 3.26 -20.47
N LYS A 48 9.73 1.98 -20.79
CA LYS A 48 8.77 1.18 -21.58
C LYS A 48 8.73 -0.27 -21.13
N GLY A 49 7.65 -0.95 -21.53
CA GLY A 49 7.45 -2.37 -21.23
C GLY A 49 6.39 -2.62 -20.16
N ILE A 50 6.33 -3.84 -19.73
CA ILE A 50 5.28 -4.34 -18.83
C ILE A 50 5.94 -5.17 -17.72
N TRP A 51 5.43 -5.03 -16.52
CA TRP A 51 5.61 -5.98 -15.42
C TRP A 51 4.24 -6.46 -14.98
N THR A 52 4.00 -7.75 -15.05
CA THR A 52 2.79 -8.36 -14.49
C THR A 52 3.20 -9.51 -13.58
N GLU A 53 2.70 -9.49 -12.37
CA GLU A 53 2.90 -10.54 -11.37
C GLU A 53 1.54 -11.04 -10.90
N LEU A 54 1.39 -12.36 -10.89
CA LEU A 54 0.20 -13.08 -10.46
C LEU A 54 0.63 -14.15 -9.49
N GLY A 55 -0.02 -14.27 -8.34
CA GLY A 55 0.35 -15.31 -7.40
C GLY A 55 -0.72 -15.65 -6.38
N VAL A 56 -0.42 -16.70 -5.65
CA VAL A 56 -1.19 -17.17 -4.51
C VAL A 56 -0.29 -17.30 -3.30
N GLU A 57 -0.86 -17.02 -2.15
CA GLU A 57 -0.27 -17.22 -0.84
C GLU A 57 -1.19 -18.14 -0.03
N LEU A 58 -0.64 -19.21 0.50
CA LEU A 58 -1.36 -20.24 1.22
C LEU A 58 -0.80 -20.36 2.63
N ALA A 59 -1.64 -20.32 3.63
CA ALA A 59 -1.33 -20.62 5.03
C ALA A 59 -2.05 -21.92 5.46
N PRO A 60 -1.54 -23.09 5.07
CA PRO A 60 -2.22 -24.35 5.36
C PRO A 60 -1.98 -24.79 6.81
N GLY A 61 -2.98 -25.42 7.45
CA GLY A 61 -2.91 -25.88 8.83
C GLY A 61 -1.80 -26.90 9.12
N PHE A 62 -1.38 -27.69 8.11
CA PHE A 62 -0.32 -28.69 8.29
C PHE A 62 1.08 -28.07 8.53
N LEU A 63 1.25 -26.77 8.31
CA LEU A 63 2.47 -26.04 8.66
C LEU A 63 2.48 -25.53 10.12
N GLY A 64 1.52 -25.96 10.94
CA GLY A 64 1.41 -25.53 12.33
C GLY A 64 0.85 -24.13 12.49
N ASN A 65 0.04 -23.68 11.55
CA ASN A 65 -0.60 -22.38 11.59
C ASN A 65 -1.80 -22.38 12.55
N ASP A 66 -1.93 -21.30 13.32
CA ASP A 66 -3.11 -21.04 14.15
C ASP A 66 -4.32 -20.65 13.27
N TRP A 67 -4.07 -20.04 12.10
CA TRP A 67 -5.08 -19.67 11.10
C TRP A 67 -4.74 -20.28 9.74
N SER A 68 -5.77 -20.71 9.03
CA SER A 68 -5.63 -21.27 7.69
C SER A 68 -6.37 -20.40 6.68
N PHE A 69 -5.64 -19.88 5.68
CA PHE A 69 -6.23 -19.06 4.63
C PHE A 69 -5.48 -19.20 3.30
N ALA A 70 -6.13 -18.73 2.25
CA ALA A 70 -5.52 -18.59 0.94
C ALA A 70 -5.79 -17.19 0.39
N LYS A 71 -4.75 -16.51 -0.08
CA LYS A 71 -4.83 -15.20 -0.75
C LYS A 71 -4.41 -15.33 -2.21
N PHE A 72 -5.09 -14.56 -3.04
CA PHE A 72 -4.74 -14.31 -4.42
C PHE A 72 -4.28 -12.87 -4.56
N TYR A 73 -3.27 -12.62 -5.39
CA TYR A 73 -2.85 -11.28 -5.74
C TYR A 73 -2.43 -11.17 -7.19
N ILE A 74 -2.67 -9.99 -7.76
CA ILE A 74 -2.19 -9.58 -9.06
C ILE A 74 -1.70 -8.14 -8.99
N THR A 75 -0.57 -7.86 -9.62
CA THR A 75 -0.11 -6.51 -9.89
C THR A 75 0.32 -6.38 -11.34
N HIS A 76 -0.12 -5.31 -11.98
CA HIS A 76 0.23 -5.00 -13.35
C HIS A 76 0.79 -3.59 -13.43
N ARG A 77 1.93 -3.44 -14.08
CA ARG A 77 2.60 -2.16 -14.31
C ARG A 77 2.89 -2.01 -15.78
N GLN A 78 2.58 -0.86 -16.31
CA GLN A 78 2.90 -0.56 -17.71
C GLN A 78 3.57 0.79 -17.82
N TYR A 79 4.55 0.85 -18.70
CA TYR A 79 5.43 1.98 -18.92
C TYR A 79 5.36 2.39 -20.37
N PHE A 80 5.07 3.67 -20.62
CA PHE A 80 4.97 4.26 -21.95
C PHE A 80 5.97 5.40 -22.08
N THR A 81 6.90 5.29 -23.00
CA THR A 81 7.77 6.40 -23.38
C THR A 81 6.97 7.43 -24.16
N LEU A 82 6.86 8.64 -23.65
CA LEU A 82 6.26 9.78 -24.35
C LEU A 82 7.31 10.60 -25.10
N VAL A 83 8.48 10.80 -24.47
CA VAL A 83 9.67 11.41 -25.07
C VAL A 83 10.86 10.56 -24.68
N GLU A 84 11.61 10.09 -25.68
CA GLU A 84 12.78 9.23 -25.46
C GLU A 84 13.74 9.85 -24.44
N ASN A 85 14.19 9.03 -23.50
CA ASN A 85 15.09 9.36 -22.41
C ASN A 85 14.66 10.50 -21.49
N ASN A 86 13.46 11.05 -21.64
CA ASN A 86 13.04 12.25 -20.93
C ASN A 86 11.70 12.12 -20.20
N LEU A 87 10.65 11.65 -20.91
CA LEU A 87 9.29 11.66 -20.34
C LEU A 87 8.61 10.32 -20.53
N SER A 88 8.06 9.77 -19.45
CA SER A 88 7.26 8.55 -19.49
C SER A 88 5.98 8.67 -18.67
N LEU A 89 4.95 7.99 -19.13
CA LEU A 89 3.73 7.75 -18.38
C LEU A 89 3.75 6.32 -17.84
N VAL A 90 3.45 6.16 -16.57
CA VAL A 90 3.47 4.86 -15.92
C VAL A 90 2.20 4.66 -15.13
N TYR A 91 1.62 3.46 -15.17
CA TYR A 91 0.57 3.11 -14.24
C TYR A 91 0.82 1.75 -13.59
N ARG A 92 0.26 1.57 -12.41
CA ARG A 92 0.16 0.30 -11.70
C ARG A 92 -1.30 0.04 -11.32
N LEU A 93 -1.74 -1.19 -11.52
CA LEU A 93 -2.99 -1.72 -11.00
C LEU A 93 -2.66 -2.90 -10.10
N GLY A 94 -3.25 -2.95 -8.92
CA GLY A 94 -3.06 -4.03 -7.97
C GLY A 94 -4.40 -4.49 -7.40
N TYR A 95 -4.50 -5.80 -7.18
CA TYR A 95 -5.64 -6.42 -6.53
C TYR A 95 -5.17 -7.57 -5.65
N GLN A 96 -5.73 -7.66 -4.46
CA GLN A 96 -5.47 -8.74 -3.51
C GLN A 96 -6.81 -9.13 -2.86
N ALA A 97 -7.02 -10.42 -2.65
CA ALA A 97 -8.22 -10.95 -2.01
C ALA A 97 -7.92 -12.21 -1.23
N THR A 98 -8.61 -12.41 -0.11
CA THR A 98 -8.72 -13.70 0.56
C THR A 98 -9.73 -14.54 -0.20
N ILE A 99 -9.29 -15.69 -0.71
CA ILE A 99 -10.11 -16.59 -1.54
C ILE A 99 -10.59 -17.84 -0.80
N ALA A 100 -10.01 -18.13 0.36
CA ALA A 100 -10.45 -19.20 1.26
C ALA A 100 -9.94 -18.95 2.68
N GLY A 101 -10.71 -19.40 3.67
CA GLY A 101 -10.40 -19.20 5.10
C GLY A 101 -10.56 -17.76 5.55
N GLU A 102 -10.03 -17.45 6.72
CA GLU A 102 -10.07 -16.14 7.35
C GLU A 102 -8.64 -15.66 7.63
N THR A 103 -8.34 -14.45 7.18
CA THR A 103 -7.03 -13.83 7.42
C THR A 103 -7.05 -13.15 8.77
N PRO A 104 -6.17 -13.51 9.73
CA PRO A 104 -6.14 -12.87 11.04
C PRO A 104 -5.86 -11.37 10.93
N PHE A 105 -6.41 -10.59 11.85
CA PHE A 105 -6.35 -9.12 11.81
C PHE A 105 -4.93 -8.59 11.66
N PHE A 106 -3.97 -9.12 12.44
CA PHE A 106 -2.57 -8.69 12.37
C PHE A 106 -1.89 -8.98 11.02
N TYR A 107 -2.50 -9.85 10.18
CA TYR A 107 -2.02 -10.15 8.84
C TYR A 107 -2.72 -9.31 7.76
N GLN A 108 -3.85 -8.67 8.08
CA GLN A 108 -4.64 -7.89 7.11
C GLN A 108 -3.93 -6.62 6.62
N SER A 109 -2.96 -6.10 7.39
CA SER A 109 -2.14 -4.98 6.95
C SER A 109 -1.09 -5.33 5.89
N GLN A 110 -0.88 -6.62 5.61
CA GLN A 110 0.10 -7.05 4.61
C GLN A 110 -0.40 -6.86 3.18
N MET A 111 0.31 -6.03 2.43
CA MET A 111 0.07 -5.79 1.01
C MET A 111 1.15 -6.46 0.15
N ILE A 112 0.73 -7.34 -0.73
CA ILE A 112 1.61 -7.97 -1.71
C ILE A 112 1.54 -7.14 -3.00
N THR A 113 2.42 -6.16 -3.12
CA THR A 113 2.41 -5.26 -4.28
C THR A 113 3.37 -5.67 -5.38
N SER A 114 4.42 -6.36 -5.06
CA SER A 114 5.34 -7.02 -5.97
C SER A 114 6.35 -7.88 -5.22
N ARG A 115 6.83 -8.91 -5.89
CA ARG A 115 7.77 -9.93 -5.45
C ARG A 115 7.14 -11.03 -4.59
N LEU A 116 7.46 -12.26 -4.95
CA LEU A 116 7.16 -13.44 -4.16
C LEU A 116 7.77 -13.41 -2.74
N THR A 117 8.76 -12.56 -2.52
CA THR A 117 9.53 -12.51 -1.27
C THR A 117 9.21 -11.35 -0.36
N GLY A 118 8.35 -10.42 -0.76
CA GLY A 118 8.07 -9.21 0.02
C GLY A 118 6.59 -8.90 0.14
N ALA A 119 6.18 -8.52 1.34
CA ALA A 119 4.94 -7.84 1.59
C ALA A 119 5.24 -6.57 2.38
N PHE A 120 4.46 -5.53 2.14
CA PHE A 120 4.51 -4.32 2.95
C PHE A 120 3.44 -4.43 4.03
N ASN A 121 3.82 -4.16 5.26
CA ASN A 121 2.92 -4.20 6.42
C ASN A 121 2.44 -2.78 6.74
N GLU A 122 1.79 -2.14 5.79
CA GLU A 122 1.37 -0.73 5.87
C GLU A 122 -0.14 -0.56 5.66
N GLY A 123 -0.85 -1.65 5.34
CA GLY A 123 -2.23 -1.59 4.87
C GLY A 123 -2.34 -0.86 3.54
N LEU A 124 -3.51 -0.35 3.23
CA LEU A 124 -3.74 0.49 2.06
C LEU A 124 -3.41 1.95 2.38
N GLY A 125 -2.14 2.26 2.48
CA GLY A 125 -1.58 3.56 2.82
C GLY A 125 -0.05 3.52 2.83
N GLY A 126 0.59 4.65 3.05
CA GLY A 126 2.04 4.75 3.05
C GLY A 126 2.66 4.85 1.65
N PHE A 127 3.98 4.87 1.60
CA PHE A 127 4.73 5.21 0.38
C PHE A 127 4.71 4.10 -0.67
N SER A 128 4.46 2.86 -0.27
CA SER A 128 4.44 1.72 -1.19
C SER A 128 3.10 1.52 -1.90
N THR A 129 2.03 2.15 -1.43
CA THR A 129 0.67 2.00 -1.97
C THR A 129 0.02 3.34 -2.29
N LEU A 130 -0.45 4.08 -1.30
CA LEU A 130 -1.13 5.38 -1.45
C LEU A 130 -0.37 6.47 -0.70
N ARG A 131 0.49 7.20 -1.41
CA ARG A 131 1.36 8.24 -0.85
C ARG A 131 0.55 9.46 -0.41
N GLY A 132 0.30 9.59 0.86
CA GLY A 132 -0.58 10.63 1.45
C GLY A 132 -1.62 10.07 2.41
N VAL A 133 -1.98 8.80 2.25
CA VAL A 133 -2.83 8.06 3.17
C VAL A 133 -1.98 7.50 4.32
N LEU A 134 -2.50 7.58 5.53
CA LEU A 134 -1.79 7.12 6.74
C LEU A 134 -1.57 5.60 6.73
N LYS A 135 -0.39 5.19 7.16
CA LYS A 135 -0.03 3.76 7.33
C LYS A 135 -0.91 3.09 8.37
N ASN A 136 -1.23 1.82 8.12
CA ASN A 136 -1.96 0.94 9.05
C ASN A 136 -3.33 1.46 9.50
N ARG A 137 -3.88 2.47 8.81
CA ARG A 137 -5.22 3.00 9.12
C ARG A 137 -6.30 2.29 8.31
N VAL A 138 -5.98 1.86 7.12
CA VAL A 138 -6.91 1.17 6.23
C VAL A 138 -6.44 -0.26 6.07
N VAL A 139 -7.16 -1.18 6.69
CA VAL A 139 -6.88 -2.61 6.68
C VAL A 139 -8.11 -3.39 6.25
N GLY A 140 -7.92 -4.60 5.78
CA GLY A 140 -8.99 -5.48 5.32
C GLY A 140 -8.42 -6.75 4.71
N GLU A 141 -9.27 -7.67 4.34
CA GLU A 141 -8.86 -8.93 3.75
C GLU A 141 -8.51 -8.82 2.27
N GLY A 142 -9.11 -7.85 1.59
CA GLY A 142 -8.87 -7.61 0.16
C GLY A 142 -8.79 -6.13 -0.19
N PHE A 143 -8.00 -5.82 -1.21
CA PHE A 143 -7.70 -4.47 -1.66
C PHE A 143 -7.68 -4.37 -3.18
N ALA A 144 -8.08 -3.20 -3.69
CA ALA A 144 -7.79 -2.76 -5.04
C ALA A 144 -7.03 -1.44 -5.00
N LEU A 145 -6.02 -1.28 -5.82
CA LEU A 145 -5.25 -0.05 -5.91
C LEU A 145 -4.88 0.29 -7.35
N GLY A 146 -4.73 1.58 -7.61
CA GLY A 146 -4.24 2.13 -8.87
C GLY A 146 -3.32 3.31 -8.61
N ASN A 147 -2.21 3.36 -9.33
CA ASN A 147 -1.28 4.47 -9.30
C ASN A 147 -0.99 4.88 -10.75
N ILE A 148 -0.93 6.18 -10.99
CA ILE A 148 -0.51 6.75 -12.27
C ILE A 148 0.54 7.82 -12.00
N GLU A 149 1.61 7.81 -12.79
CA GLU A 149 2.73 8.75 -12.67
C GLU A 149 3.15 9.29 -14.03
N LEU A 150 3.35 10.58 -14.08
CA LEU A 150 4.08 11.24 -15.16
C LEU A 150 5.51 11.48 -14.68
N ARG A 151 6.47 10.77 -15.26
CA ARG A 151 7.88 10.78 -14.90
C ARG A 151 8.67 11.61 -15.90
N TRP A 152 9.29 12.68 -15.42
CA TRP A 152 10.06 13.60 -16.22
C TRP A 152 11.50 13.68 -15.72
N LYS A 153 12.47 13.64 -16.65
CA LYS A 153 13.91 13.77 -16.40
C LYS A 153 14.43 15.09 -17.00
N PRO A 154 14.15 16.25 -16.35
CA PRO A 154 14.47 17.57 -16.90
C PRO A 154 15.96 17.86 -17.03
N VAL A 155 16.79 17.27 -16.19
CA VAL A 155 18.22 17.58 -16.12
C VAL A 155 19.03 16.30 -16.14
N HIS A 156 19.94 16.19 -17.10
CA HIS A 156 20.94 15.13 -17.20
C HIS A 156 22.33 15.75 -16.95
N PHE A 157 23.18 15.05 -16.21
CA PHE A 157 24.53 15.49 -15.87
C PHE A 157 25.42 14.28 -15.59
N THR A 158 26.74 14.50 -15.60
CA THR A 158 27.69 13.47 -15.23
C THR A 158 28.23 13.77 -13.83
N LEU A 159 28.13 12.81 -12.92
CA LEU A 159 28.65 12.91 -11.56
C LEU A 159 29.55 11.70 -11.29
N LEU A 160 30.82 11.95 -10.93
CA LEU A 160 31.83 10.92 -10.66
C LEU A 160 31.95 9.89 -11.80
N ASN A 161 32.01 10.37 -13.04
CA ASN A 161 32.05 9.58 -14.27
C ASN A 161 30.86 8.63 -14.46
N LYS A 162 29.71 8.94 -13.85
CA LYS A 162 28.45 8.21 -14.04
C LYS A 162 27.38 9.14 -14.60
N GLU A 163 26.67 8.66 -15.61
CA GLU A 163 25.48 9.36 -16.10
C GLU A 163 24.42 9.42 -14.99
N SER A 164 23.92 10.61 -14.75
CA SER A 164 23.04 10.92 -13.66
C SER A 164 21.95 11.86 -14.13
N TYR A 165 20.84 11.90 -13.44
CA TYR A 165 19.76 12.81 -13.76
C TYR A 165 18.95 13.19 -12.52
N LEU A 166 18.22 14.30 -12.64
CA LEU A 166 17.18 14.67 -11.70
C LEU A 166 15.83 14.29 -12.32
N GLY A 167 15.08 13.44 -11.64
CA GLY A 167 13.71 13.09 -12.00
C GLY A 167 12.70 13.89 -11.19
N ILE A 168 11.59 14.23 -11.81
CA ILE A 168 10.40 14.80 -11.18
C ILE A 168 9.21 13.97 -11.61
N ASN A 169 8.46 13.44 -10.65
CA ASN A 169 7.25 12.70 -10.93
C ASN A 169 6.04 13.42 -10.37
N LEU A 170 5.00 13.52 -11.17
CA LEU A 170 3.66 13.85 -10.69
C LEU A 170 2.89 12.56 -10.55
N PHE A 171 2.26 12.32 -9.42
CA PHE A 171 1.52 11.10 -9.18
C PHE A 171 0.11 11.34 -8.68
N TYR A 172 -0.75 10.39 -9.03
CA TYR A 172 -2.08 10.24 -8.46
C TYR A 172 -2.28 8.77 -8.10
N ASN A 173 -2.76 8.53 -6.88
CA ASN A 173 -2.99 7.19 -6.37
C ASN A 173 -4.45 7.08 -5.92
N LEU A 174 -5.03 5.92 -6.13
CA LEU A 174 -6.38 5.56 -5.69
C LEU A 174 -6.39 4.14 -5.14
N GLY A 175 -7.31 3.87 -4.24
CA GLY A 175 -7.45 2.54 -3.68
C GLY A 175 -8.71 2.38 -2.85
N MET A 176 -9.10 1.13 -2.62
CA MET A 176 -10.26 0.80 -1.80
C MET A 176 -10.11 -0.59 -1.17
N VAL A 177 -10.73 -0.79 -0.03
CA VAL A 177 -10.94 -2.11 0.55
C VAL A 177 -12.05 -2.82 -0.23
N THR A 178 -11.79 -4.03 -0.69
CA THR A 178 -12.76 -4.85 -1.46
C THR A 178 -13.36 -5.96 -0.61
N GLN A 179 -12.64 -6.39 0.41
CA GLN A 179 -13.11 -7.33 1.42
C GLN A 179 -12.83 -6.73 2.80
N LYS A 180 -13.90 -6.40 3.51
CA LYS A 180 -13.84 -5.73 4.81
C LYS A 180 -13.44 -6.68 5.91
N HIS A 181 -12.86 -6.13 6.97
CA HIS A 181 -12.82 -6.78 8.27
C HIS A 181 -14.23 -6.71 8.91
N GLU A 182 -14.66 -7.79 9.54
CA GLU A 182 -15.92 -7.80 10.28
C GLU A 182 -15.79 -7.03 11.58
N LEU A 183 -16.62 -5.98 11.72
CA LEU A 183 -16.65 -5.17 12.93
C LEU A 183 -17.66 -5.75 13.94
N PRO A 184 -17.37 -5.68 15.26
CA PRO A 184 -18.30 -6.08 16.29
C PRO A 184 -19.65 -5.34 16.18
N SER A 185 -20.75 -6.05 16.36
CA SER A 185 -22.08 -5.46 16.23
C SER A 185 -22.40 -4.38 17.29
N ASN A 186 -21.75 -4.44 18.45
CA ASN A 186 -21.84 -3.47 19.55
C ASN A 186 -20.84 -2.33 19.45
N LEU A 187 -19.94 -2.33 18.45
CA LEU A 187 -18.85 -1.36 18.33
C LEU A 187 -19.30 0.10 18.45
N ASN A 188 -20.39 0.48 17.77
CA ASN A 188 -20.90 1.85 17.82
C ASN A 188 -21.33 2.27 19.24
N SER A 189 -22.05 1.42 19.96
CA SER A 189 -22.48 1.70 21.33
C SER A 189 -21.31 1.78 22.30
N THR A 190 -20.37 0.86 22.18
CA THR A 190 -19.15 0.84 23.03
C THR A 190 -18.28 2.05 22.75
N PHE A 191 -18.05 2.37 21.48
CA PHE A 191 -17.27 3.55 21.09
C PHE A 191 -17.86 4.84 21.67
N ASN A 192 -19.15 5.08 21.48
CA ASN A 192 -19.82 6.29 21.99
C ASN A 192 -19.82 6.39 23.53
N SER A 193 -19.77 5.28 24.23
CA SER A 193 -19.68 5.27 25.70
C SER A 193 -18.28 5.57 26.23
N GLU A 194 -17.24 5.18 25.51
CA GLU A 194 -15.84 5.30 25.95
C GLU A 194 -15.12 6.50 25.34
N MET A 195 -15.50 6.88 24.13
CA MET A 195 -14.83 7.89 23.32
C MET A 195 -15.69 9.16 23.19
N THR A 196 -16.13 9.70 24.32
CA THR A 196 -17.12 10.80 24.39
C THR A 196 -16.72 12.09 23.67
N ASN A 197 -15.41 12.28 23.41
CA ASN A 197 -14.90 13.47 22.73
C ASN A 197 -14.84 13.31 21.19
N TYR A 198 -15.21 12.15 20.66
CA TYR A 198 -15.12 11.81 19.24
C TYR A 198 -16.45 11.30 18.73
N SER A 199 -16.71 11.49 17.44
CA SER A 199 -17.86 10.90 16.77
C SER A 199 -17.46 9.56 16.14
N PHE A 200 -18.29 8.54 16.27
CA PHE A 200 -18.06 7.24 15.62
C PHE A 200 -17.86 7.37 14.11
N SER A 201 -18.60 8.26 13.46
CA SER A 201 -18.51 8.53 12.03
C SER A 201 -17.17 9.14 11.58
N ASP A 202 -16.36 9.66 12.51
CA ASP A 202 -15.03 10.21 12.18
C ASP A 202 -14.00 9.11 11.93
N PHE A 203 -14.27 7.90 12.44
CA PHE A 203 -13.34 6.76 12.34
C PHE A 203 -13.90 5.57 11.57
N PHE A 204 -15.21 5.38 11.62
CA PHE A 204 -15.86 4.21 11.03
C PHE A 204 -16.99 4.60 10.09
N ASN A 205 -17.00 3.99 8.92
CA ASN A 205 -18.11 4.09 7.99
C ASN A 205 -18.67 2.69 7.68
N PRO A 206 -19.56 2.16 8.52
CA PRO A 206 -20.08 0.80 8.37
C PRO A 206 -20.94 0.60 7.12
N GLY A 207 -21.43 1.69 6.53
CA GLY A 207 -22.36 1.59 5.41
C GLY A 207 -21.73 1.24 4.08
N LYS A 208 -20.62 1.89 3.72
CA LYS A 208 -19.98 1.72 2.40
C LYS A 208 -18.51 2.10 2.45
N GLU A 209 -17.66 1.23 1.90
CA GLU A 209 -16.26 1.58 1.64
C GLU A 209 -16.17 2.73 0.65
N SER A 210 -15.33 3.70 0.95
CA SER A 210 -15.04 4.81 0.07
C SER A 210 -13.71 4.57 -0.68
N MET A 211 -13.61 5.17 -1.85
CA MET A 211 -12.36 5.18 -2.59
C MET A 211 -11.44 6.24 -1.97
N LEU A 212 -10.23 5.80 -1.61
CA LEU A 212 -9.17 6.65 -1.10
C LEU A 212 -8.45 7.30 -2.27
N HIS A 213 -8.15 8.58 -2.17
CA HIS A 213 -7.49 9.35 -3.22
C HIS A 213 -6.37 10.19 -2.65
N CYS A 214 -5.22 10.18 -3.30
CA CYS A 214 -4.12 11.08 -2.99
C CYS A 214 -3.33 11.45 -4.24
N ALA A 215 -2.71 12.62 -4.20
CA ALA A 215 -1.85 13.11 -5.28
C ALA A 215 -0.60 13.78 -4.69
N GLY A 216 0.42 13.92 -5.51
CA GLY A 216 1.64 14.56 -5.04
C GLY A 216 2.73 14.63 -6.09
N ILE A 217 3.92 14.93 -5.60
CA ILE A 217 5.13 15.08 -6.38
C ILE A 217 6.26 14.27 -5.75
N SER A 218 7.12 13.68 -6.60
CA SER A 218 8.38 13.07 -6.18
C SER A 218 9.53 13.78 -6.84
N ILE A 219 10.61 14.00 -6.09
CA ILE A 219 11.89 14.47 -6.59
C ILE A 219 12.86 13.30 -6.49
N MET A 220 13.48 12.94 -7.60
CA MET A 220 14.33 11.74 -7.69
C MET A 220 15.71 12.08 -8.24
N PRO A 221 16.70 12.41 -7.39
CA PRO A 221 18.09 12.38 -7.79
C PRO A 221 18.52 10.92 -8.07
N VAL A 222 19.08 10.70 -9.26
CA VAL A 222 19.52 9.38 -9.70
C VAL A 222 20.99 9.45 -10.08
N TRP A 223 21.77 8.53 -9.53
CA TRP A 223 23.19 8.39 -9.81
C TRP A 223 23.50 7.05 -10.45
N GLY A 224 24.17 7.10 -11.63
CA GLY A 224 24.59 5.92 -12.34
C GLY A 224 23.42 5.00 -12.74
N GLU A 225 22.28 5.55 -13.12
CA GLU A 225 21.05 4.87 -13.58
C GLU A 225 20.36 3.95 -12.55
N ASN A 226 21.12 3.37 -11.62
CA ASN A 226 20.64 2.31 -10.72
C ASN A 226 20.43 2.78 -9.28
N PHE A 227 21.07 3.87 -8.87
CA PHE A 227 20.92 4.41 -7.53
C PHE A 227 19.89 5.54 -7.54
N VAL A 228 18.69 5.22 -7.15
CA VAL A 228 17.56 6.15 -7.12
C VAL A 228 17.24 6.51 -5.68
N ILE A 229 17.22 7.79 -5.36
CA ILE A 229 16.64 8.31 -4.12
C ILE A 229 15.30 8.93 -4.50
N ALA A 230 14.21 8.50 -3.87
CA ALA A 230 12.89 9.09 -4.05
C ALA A 230 12.53 9.94 -2.83
N ILE A 231 12.18 11.19 -3.06
CA ILE A 231 11.66 12.11 -2.05
C ILE A 231 10.23 12.41 -2.45
N ASP A 232 9.29 11.85 -1.71
CA ASP A 232 7.86 11.92 -2.02
C ASP A 232 7.16 12.92 -1.09
N ILE A 233 6.34 13.78 -1.69
CA ILE A 233 5.40 14.66 -0.99
C ILE A 233 4.01 14.33 -1.52
N GLY A 234 3.17 13.74 -0.67
CA GLY A 234 1.82 13.33 -1.02
C GLY A 234 0.77 13.97 -0.12
N LYS A 235 -0.43 14.14 -0.64
CA LYS A 235 -1.57 14.66 0.10
C LYS A 235 -2.79 13.80 -0.16
N ALA A 236 -3.43 13.30 0.90
CA ALA A 236 -4.74 12.70 0.84
C ALA A 236 -5.81 13.78 0.59
N PHE A 237 -6.84 13.46 -0.20
CA PHE A 237 -7.92 14.41 -0.50
C PHE A 237 -8.93 14.50 0.64
N ASN A 238 -9.11 13.41 1.38
CA ASN A 238 -9.91 13.40 2.59
C ASN A 238 -8.99 13.51 3.81
N LYS A 239 -9.29 14.43 4.72
CA LYS A 239 -8.52 14.63 5.95
C LYS A 239 -8.55 13.43 6.90
N GLN A 240 -9.63 12.64 6.86
CA GLN A 240 -9.76 11.43 7.66
C GLN A 240 -8.76 10.33 7.22
N ASP A 241 -8.40 10.30 5.92
CA ASP A 241 -7.47 9.32 5.37
C ASP A 241 -6.01 9.70 5.61
N GLY A 242 -5.74 11.00 5.76
CA GLY A 242 -4.41 11.54 5.97
C GLY A 242 -4.33 13.03 5.66
N ASN A 243 -3.11 13.54 5.74
CA ASN A 243 -2.79 14.93 5.43
C ASN A 243 -1.60 14.95 4.45
N ILE A 244 -0.76 15.97 4.53
CA ILE A 244 0.49 16.00 3.81
C ILE A 244 1.45 14.98 4.44
N SER A 245 1.95 14.08 3.62
CA SER A 245 2.98 13.11 3.98
C SER A 245 4.28 13.42 3.27
N PHE A 246 5.38 13.18 3.95
CA PHE A 246 6.73 13.30 3.42
C PHE A 246 7.47 11.97 3.64
N GLY A 247 8.14 11.47 2.61
CA GLY A 247 8.91 10.26 2.69
C GLY A 247 10.16 10.26 1.83
N ILE A 248 11.13 9.48 2.27
CA ILE A 248 12.38 9.25 1.53
C ILE A 248 12.54 7.74 1.38
N GLY A 249 12.75 7.27 0.17
CA GLY A 249 13.01 5.89 -0.17
C GLY A 249 14.26 5.72 -1.02
N LEU A 250 14.84 4.52 -0.97
CA LEU A 250 15.94 4.13 -1.85
C LEU A 250 15.44 3.12 -2.87
N ASN A 251 15.84 3.30 -4.12
CA ASN A 251 15.44 2.42 -5.24
C ASN A 251 13.92 2.24 -5.33
N TYR A 252 13.19 3.28 -5.01
CA TYR A 252 11.74 3.25 -5.00
C TYR A 252 11.21 3.55 -6.39
N LEU A 253 10.72 2.49 -7.01
CA LEU A 253 9.84 2.58 -8.17
C LEU A 253 8.78 1.52 -7.98
N PHE A 254 7.50 1.94 -7.89
CA PHE A 254 6.44 0.94 -7.81
C PHE A 254 6.37 0.08 -9.05
#